data_dc764e9360d6c0b18a10601ddad85ce7
#
_entry.id   dc764e9360d6c0b18a10601ddad85ce7
#
_cell.length_a   1.000
_cell.length_b   1.000
_cell.length_c   1.000
_cell.angle_alpha   90.00
_cell.angle_beta   90.00
_cell.angle_gamma   90.00
#
_symmetry.space_group_name_H-M   'P 1'
#
loop_
_entity.id
_entity.type
_entity.pdbx_description
1 polymer ?
#
loop_
_entity_poly.entity_id
_entity_poly.type
_entity_poly.pdbx_seq_one_letter_code
_entity_poly.pdbx_strand_id
1 'polypeptide(L)'
;MADKKITALTDLSSGVAGADLLHVVDDPTGTPINKKLSVDNLFNYIPSAVAFNATETVSADGALSLTKTVHLLSGATATAQTTLADGTLTGQIKFIVATDVTNAVDVDIAETLGQVATITFQAVGETVTLLWMGTDWVVISYGSGATGTN
;
A
#
# COMPACT_ATOMS: atom_id res chain seq x y z
N MET A 1 -11.98 33.31 -21.85
CA MET A 1 -11.57 31.91 -21.85
C MET A 1 -12.86 31.08 -21.74
N ALA A 2 -13.12 30.15 -22.66
CA ALA A 2 -14.35 29.37 -22.60
C ALA A 2 -14.30 28.39 -21.44
N ASP A 3 -15.35 28.29 -20.63
CA ASP A 3 -15.47 27.29 -19.56
C ASP A 3 -15.44 25.89 -20.17
N LYS A 4 -14.47 25.08 -19.74
CA LYS A 4 -14.40 23.67 -20.12
C LYS A 4 -14.97 22.81 -19.00
N LYS A 5 -15.79 21.83 -19.36
CA LYS A 5 -16.17 20.78 -18.42
C LYS A 5 -14.91 20.05 -17.94
N ILE A 6 -14.89 19.61 -16.68
CA ILE A 6 -13.76 18.87 -16.09
C ILE A 6 -13.33 17.68 -16.97
N THR A 7 -14.29 16.97 -17.56
CA THR A 7 -14.05 15.84 -18.47
C THR A 7 -13.42 16.22 -19.81
N ALA A 8 -13.35 17.51 -20.15
CA ALA A 8 -12.73 18.04 -21.37
C ALA A 8 -11.37 18.70 -21.11
N LEU A 9 -10.87 18.62 -19.89
CA LEU A 9 -9.51 19.06 -19.55
C LEU A 9 -8.51 17.96 -19.96
N THR A 10 -7.31 18.41 -20.31
CA THR A 10 -6.20 17.48 -20.56
C THR A 10 -5.76 16.84 -19.22
N ASP A 11 -5.59 15.53 -19.22
CA ASP A 11 -5.09 14.81 -18.05
C ASP A 11 -3.65 15.28 -17.71
N LEU A 12 -3.43 15.62 -16.45
CA LEU A 12 -2.10 15.99 -15.95
C LEU A 12 -1.17 14.77 -15.84
N SER A 13 -1.76 13.56 -15.77
CA SER A 13 -1.02 12.29 -15.70
C SER A 13 0.01 12.26 -14.56
N SER A 14 1.30 12.14 -14.87
CA SER A 14 2.40 12.04 -13.89
C SER A 14 3.11 13.37 -13.60
N GLY A 15 2.67 14.46 -14.21
CA GLY A 15 3.30 15.77 -14.08
C GLY A 15 2.86 16.58 -12.84
N VAL A 16 2.32 15.92 -11.79
CA VAL A 16 1.84 16.61 -10.58
C VAL A 16 3.00 17.24 -9.83
N ALA A 17 2.92 18.54 -9.55
CA ALA A 17 3.87 19.29 -8.77
C ALA A 17 3.20 19.85 -7.48
N GLY A 18 4.00 20.10 -6.44
CA GLY A 18 3.49 20.59 -5.16
C GLY A 18 2.75 21.92 -5.25
N ALA A 19 3.12 22.77 -6.23
CA ALA A 19 2.48 24.06 -6.49
C ALA A 19 1.15 23.93 -7.27
N ASP A 20 0.79 22.75 -7.81
CA ASP A 20 -0.46 22.56 -8.52
C ASP A 20 -1.66 22.78 -7.60
N LEU A 21 -2.76 23.24 -8.18
CA LEU A 21 -3.91 23.71 -7.42
C LEU A 21 -5.12 22.80 -7.64
N LEU A 22 -5.70 22.39 -6.53
CA LEU A 22 -6.99 21.72 -6.46
C LEU A 22 -8.07 22.74 -6.09
N HIS A 23 -9.24 22.65 -6.74
CA HIS A 23 -10.43 23.39 -6.33
C HIS A 23 -11.13 22.63 -5.20
N VAL A 24 -11.41 23.31 -4.10
CA VAL A 24 -12.12 22.76 -2.95
C VAL A 24 -13.29 23.67 -2.56
N VAL A 25 -14.35 23.07 -2.03
CA VAL A 25 -15.45 23.80 -1.38
C VAL A 25 -15.21 23.73 0.13
N ASP A 26 -14.95 24.88 0.72
CA ASP A 26 -14.80 25.04 2.16
C ASP A 26 -16.18 25.22 2.80
N ASP A 27 -16.38 24.65 4.00
CA ASP A 27 -17.66 24.67 4.75
C ASP A 27 -18.88 24.21 3.90
N PRO A 28 -18.88 22.99 3.33
CA PRO A 28 -19.95 22.56 2.42
C PRO A 28 -21.32 22.42 3.09
N THR A 29 -21.37 22.34 4.41
CA THR A 29 -22.60 22.18 5.22
C THR A 29 -23.10 23.51 5.81
N GLY A 30 -22.27 24.54 5.84
CA GLY A 30 -22.59 25.87 6.35
C GLY A 30 -22.77 26.89 5.22
N THR A 31 -21.83 27.82 5.09
CA THR A 31 -21.78 28.79 3.98
C THR A 31 -20.69 28.38 3.01
N PRO A 32 -20.99 27.65 1.94
CA PRO A 32 -19.98 27.12 1.03
C PRO A 32 -19.18 28.23 0.35
N ILE A 33 -17.85 28.13 0.42
CA ILE A 33 -16.92 29.05 -0.22
C ILE A 33 -15.97 28.26 -1.12
N ASN A 34 -15.81 28.72 -2.34
CA ASN A 34 -14.84 28.14 -3.27
C ASN A 34 -13.43 28.60 -2.92
N LYS A 35 -12.53 27.68 -2.67
CA LYS A 35 -11.12 27.93 -2.38
C LYS A 35 -10.21 27.07 -3.25
N LYS A 36 -8.95 27.42 -3.28
CA LYS A 36 -7.88 26.62 -3.88
C LYS A 36 -7.02 26.00 -2.79
N LEU A 37 -6.54 24.79 -3.03
CA LEU A 37 -5.59 24.07 -2.18
C LEU A 37 -4.42 23.62 -3.07
N SER A 38 -3.19 23.91 -2.68
CA SER A 38 -2.04 23.33 -3.37
C SER A 38 -1.85 21.86 -2.99
N VAL A 39 -1.22 21.10 -3.88
CA VAL A 39 -0.85 19.71 -3.60
C VAL A 39 0.06 19.62 -2.37
N ASP A 40 1.05 20.52 -2.24
CA ASP A 40 1.89 20.59 -1.04
C ASP A 40 1.08 20.76 0.25
N ASN A 41 0.11 21.67 0.26
CA ASN A 41 -0.71 21.88 1.44
C ASN A 41 -1.62 20.69 1.75
N LEU A 42 -2.11 20.00 0.71
CA LEU A 42 -2.90 18.78 0.91
C LEU A 42 -2.10 17.70 1.67
N PHE A 43 -0.85 17.48 1.27
CA PHE A 43 -0.01 16.45 1.89
C PHE A 43 0.68 16.89 3.18
N ASN A 44 1.04 18.17 3.32
CA ASN A 44 1.72 18.68 4.50
C ASN A 44 0.79 18.90 5.71
N TYR A 45 -0.51 19.11 5.47
CA TYR A 45 -1.49 19.45 6.51
C TYR A 45 -2.64 18.45 6.58
N ILE A 46 -2.36 17.15 6.43
CA ILE A 46 -3.35 16.11 6.70
C ILE A 46 -3.66 16.11 8.20
N PRO A 47 -4.88 16.46 8.62
CA PRO A 47 -5.17 16.77 10.03
C PRO A 47 -5.32 15.54 10.94
N SER A 48 -5.28 14.33 10.39
CA SER A 48 -5.51 13.09 11.13
C SER A 48 -4.69 11.94 10.55
N ALA A 49 -4.81 10.77 11.16
CA ALA A 49 -4.10 9.58 10.71
C ALA A 49 -4.44 9.21 9.25
N VAL A 50 -3.42 8.83 8.49
CA VAL A 50 -3.59 8.25 7.16
C VAL A 50 -4.03 6.79 7.31
N ALA A 51 -5.18 6.43 6.74
CA ALA A 51 -5.65 5.07 6.68
C ALA A 51 -5.47 4.52 5.25
N PHE A 52 -4.85 3.35 5.13
CA PHE A 52 -4.78 2.64 3.87
C PHE A 52 -6.07 1.83 3.69
N ASN A 53 -6.99 2.34 2.89
CA ASN A 53 -8.27 1.65 2.60
C ASN A 53 -8.12 0.46 1.64
N ALA A 54 -6.90 0.13 1.24
CA ALA A 54 -6.59 -0.96 0.32
C ALA A 54 -6.08 -2.18 1.11
N THR A 55 -6.96 -2.81 1.92
CA THR A 55 -6.67 -4.03 2.69
C THR A 55 -7.16 -5.26 1.95
N GLU A 56 -6.41 -6.36 2.07
CA GLU A 56 -6.75 -7.69 1.59
C GLU A 56 -6.61 -8.70 2.73
N THR A 57 -7.55 -9.63 2.84
CA THR A 57 -7.41 -10.81 3.71
C THR A 57 -7.19 -12.03 2.83
N VAL A 58 -6.12 -12.78 3.09
CA VAL A 58 -5.75 -13.99 2.36
C VAL A 58 -5.79 -15.16 3.32
N SER A 59 -6.60 -16.17 3.02
CA SER A 59 -6.82 -17.35 3.86
C SER A 59 -6.61 -18.68 3.12
N ALA A 60 -5.93 -18.63 1.99
CA ALA A 60 -5.54 -19.77 1.17
C ALA A 60 -4.32 -19.42 0.33
N ASP A 61 -3.70 -20.43 -0.26
CA ASP A 61 -2.57 -20.24 -1.18
C ASP A 61 -2.96 -19.35 -2.38
N GLY A 62 -2.06 -18.51 -2.82
CA GLY A 62 -2.30 -17.62 -3.96
C GLY A 62 -1.38 -16.41 -4.03
N ALA A 63 -1.64 -15.53 -4.97
CA ALA A 63 -0.84 -14.31 -5.16
C ALA A 63 -1.44 -13.14 -4.35
N LEU A 64 -0.57 -12.38 -3.69
CA LEU A 64 -0.93 -11.11 -3.04
C LEU A 64 -1.23 -10.05 -4.12
N SER A 65 -2.29 -9.30 -3.91
CA SER A 65 -2.69 -8.22 -4.82
C SER A 65 -1.65 -7.10 -4.85
N LEU A 66 -1.17 -6.73 -6.03
CA LEU A 66 -0.26 -5.60 -6.17
C LEU A 66 -0.93 -4.24 -5.90
N THR A 67 -2.26 -4.15 -6.03
CA THR A 67 -3.01 -2.91 -5.80
C THR A 67 -3.39 -2.67 -4.34
N LYS A 68 -3.21 -3.67 -3.45
CA LYS A 68 -3.46 -3.54 -2.01
C LYS A 68 -2.17 -3.20 -1.28
N THR A 69 -2.29 -2.38 -0.24
CA THR A 69 -1.14 -1.97 0.60
C THR A 69 -1.00 -2.81 1.85
N VAL A 70 -2.14 -3.25 2.43
CA VAL A 70 -2.17 -4.04 3.66
C VAL A 70 -2.71 -5.43 3.38
N HIS A 71 -1.97 -6.45 3.79
CA HIS A 71 -2.33 -7.86 3.62
C HIS A 71 -2.42 -8.53 5.00
N LEU A 72 -3.57 -9.13 5.27
CA LEU A 72 -3.85 -9.89 6.49
C LEU A 72 -3.84 -11.38 6.10
N LEU A 73 -2.84 -12.11 6.52
CA LEU A 73 -2.68 -13.53 6.21
C LEU A 73 -3.28 -14.37 7.35
N SER A 74 -4.08 -15.37 7.00
CA SER A 74 -4.75 -16.23 7.96
C SER A 74 -4.64 -17.70 7.59
N GLY A 75 -3.95 -18.48 8.40
CA GLY A 75 -3.87 -19.92 8.35
C GLY A 75 -4.99 -20.65 9.10
N ALA A 76 -6.11 -19.99 9.44
CA ALA A 76 -7.15 -20.57 10.29
C ALA A 76 -7.82 -21.80 9.69
N THR A 77 -8.08 -21.83 8.40
CA THR A 77 -8.82 -22.92 7.71
C THR A 77 -7.98 -23.73 6.74
N ALA A 78 -6.92 -23.13 6.20
CA ALA A 78 -6.01 -23.74 5.23
C ALA A 78 -4.64 -23.06 5.34
N THR A 79 -3.63 -23.59 4.67
CA THR A 79 -2.36 -22.88 4.46
C THR A 79 -2.62 -21.58 3.71
N ALA A 80 -1.83 -20.56 4.01
CA ALA A 80 -1.79 -19.29 3.29
C ALA A 80 -0.36 -19.07 2.78
N GLN A 81 0.09 -19.99 1.92
CA GLN A 81 1.37 -19.92 1.21
C GLN A 81 1.17 -19.00 -0.01
N THR A 82 1.66 -17.79 0.12
CA THR A 82 1.36 -16.74 -0.84
C THR A 82 2.59 -16.37 -1.66
N THR A 83 2.37 -15.73 -2.79
CA THR A 83 3.44 -15.20 -3.65
C THR A 83 3.28 -13.69 -3.81
N LEU A 84 4.39 -12.97 -3.83
CA LEU A 84 4.42 -11.55 -4.14
C LEU A 84 5.24 -11.33 -5.41
N ALA A 85 4.57 -10.93 -6.48
CA ALA A 85 5.21 -10.55 -7.74
C ALA A 85 5.85 -9.16 -7.65
N ASP A 86 6.56 -8.76 -8.70
CA ASP A 86 7.19 -7.44 -8.83
C ASP A 86 6.21 -6.31 -8.62
N GLY A 87 6.69 -5.24 -7.97
CA GLY A 87 5.91 -4.04 -7.78
C GLY A 87 5.67 -3.29 -9.09
N THR A 88 4.62 -2.48 -9.12
CA THR A 88 4.23 -1.73 -10.33
C THR A 88 4.74 -0.29 -10.33
N LEU A 89 5.07 0.26 -9.15
CA LEU A 89 5.54 1.64 -8.99
C LEU A 89 6.69 1.68 -7.99
N THR A 90 7.81 2.29 -8.36
CA THR A 90 8.92 2.55 -7.44
C THR A 90 8.42 3.34 -6.22
N GLY A 91 8.81 2.89 -5.03
CA GLY A 91 8.30 3.43 -3.77
C GLY A 91 7.02 2.77 -3.26
N GLN A 92 6.49 1.77 -3.94
CA GLN A 92 5.33 1.00 -3.47
C GLN A 92 5.66 0.28 -2.16
N ILE A 93 4.75 0.39 -1.18
CA ILE A 93 4.91 -0.22 0.14
C ILE A 93 3.89 -1.34 0.33
N LYS A 94 4.29 -2.42 1.00
CA LYS A 94 3.42 -3.49 1.49
C LYS A 94 3.59 -3.66 2.99
N PHE A 95 2.47 -3.73 3.70
CA PHE A 95 2.40 -4.16 5.10
C PHE A 95 1.71 -5.52 5.13
N ILE A 96 2.40 -6.53 5.64
CA ILE A 96 1.90 -7.90 5.71
C ILE A 96 1.86 -8.31 7.18
N VAL A 97 0.75 -8.86 7.63
CA VAL A 97 0.48 -9.22 9.02
C VAL A 97 -0.11 -10.62 9.07
N ALA A 98 0.45 -11.50 9.89
CA ALA A 98 -0.16 -12.78 10.21
C ALA A 98 -1.26 -12.62 11.27
N THR A 99 -2.47 -12.98 10.92
CA THR A 99 -3.65 -12.90 11.81
C THR A 99 -4.04 -14.24 12.42
N ASP A 100 -3.61 -15.34 11.78
CA ASP A 100 -3.74 -16.70 12.29
C ASP A 100 -2.66 -17.57 11.66
N VAL A 101 -2.00 -18.41 12.44
CA VAL A 101 -0.91 -19.33 12.02
C VAL A 101 -1.18 -20.78 12.41
N THR A 102 -2.46 -21.17 12.55
CA THR A 102 -2.85 -22.56 12.83
C THR A 102 -2.34 -23.50 11.73
N ASN A 103 -2.36 -23.06 10.47
CA ASN A 103 -1.68 -23.70 9.36
C ASN A 103 -0.55 -22.80 8.88
N ALA A 104 0.36 -23.31 8.06
CA ALA A 104 1.50 -22.56 7.56
C ALA A 104 1.10 -21.27 6.83
N VAL A 105 1.79 -20.19 7.17
CA VAL A 105 1.62 -18.86 6.58
C VAL A 105 2.98 -18.34 6.14
N ASP A 106 3.14 -18.10 4.86
CA ASP A 106 4.37 -17.55 4.29
C ASP A 106 4.12 -16.69 3.05
N VAL A 107 5.15 -15.96 2.65
CA VAL A 107 5.16 -15.16 1.43
C VAL A 107 6.45 -15.42 0.66
N ASP A 108 6.32 -16.01 -0.51
CA ASP A 108 7.41 -16.10 -1.48
C ASP A 108 7.48 -14.82 -2.30
N ILE A 109 8.66 -14.21 -2.34
CA ILE A 109 8.91 -12.96 -3.05
C ILE A 109 9.70 -13.24 -4.31
N ALA A 110 9.17 -12.84 -5.47
CA ALA A 110 9.75 -13.14 -6.77
C ALA A 110 11.15 -12.55 -6.94
N GLU A 111 11.31 -11.29 -6.53
CA GLU A 111 12.58 -10.56 -6.66
C GLU A 111 12.90 -9.81 -5.37
N THR A 112 14.04 -10.15 -4.76
CA THR A 112 14.53 -9.46 -3.55
C THR A 112 15.97 -9.00 -3.75
N LEU A 113 16.29 -7.82 -3.25
CA LEU A 113 17.65 -7.26 -3.33
C LEU A 113 18.60 -8.01 -2.38
N GLY A 114 18.95 -9.25 -2.75
CA GLY A 114 19.92 -10.07 -2.05
C GLY A 114 19.55 -10.41 -0.59
N GLN A 115 18.27 -10.40 -0.25
CA GLN A 115 17.79 -10.63 1.11
C GLN A 115 17.16 -12.02 1.23
N VAL A 116 15.86 -12.11 1.13
CA VAL A 116 15.12 -13.35 1.40
C VAL A 116 14.17 -13.69 0.26
N ALA A 117 14.06 -14.97 -0.08
CA ALA A 117 13.09 -15.44 -1.07
C ALA A 117 11.74 -15.73 -0.41
N THR A 118 11.72 -16.24 0.82
CA THR A 118 10.50 -16.60 1.54
C THR A 118 10.48 -15.97 2.93
N ILE A 119 9.36 -15.38 3.30
CA ILE A 119 9.09 -14.87 4.64
C ILE A 119 8.07 -15.78 5.31
N THR A 120 8.46 -16.41 6.41
CA THR A 120 7.60 -17.32 7.18
C THR A 120 7.10 -16.62 8.45
N PHE A 121 5.83 -16.78 8.74
CA PHE A 121 5.18 -16.28 9.95
C PHE A 121 4.87 -17.46 10.89
N GLN A 122 5.31 -17.36 12.14
CA GLN A 122 5.19 -18.43 13.15
C GLN A 122 4.25 -18.07 14.30
N ALA A 123 3.92 -16.79 14.45
CA ALA A 123 3.00 -16.32 15.48
C ALA A 123 2.04 -15.25 14.97
N VAL A 124 0.86 -15.21 15.56
CA VAL A 124 -0.11 -14.13 15.34
C VAL A 124 0.49 -12.78 15.73
N GLY A 125 0.31 -11.78 14.88
CA GLY A 125 0.87 -10.44 15.07
C GLY A 125 2.27 -10.25 14.50
N GLU A 126 2.90 -11.28 13.94
CA GLU A 126 4.13 -11.09 13.16
C GLU A 126 3.86 -10.29 11.91
N THR A 127 4.79 -9.41 11.56
CA THR A 127 4.64 -8.46 10.45
C THR A 127 5.92 -8.36 9.63
N VAL A 128 5.75 -7.96 8.37
CA VAL A 128 6.85 -7.49 7.53
C VAL A 128 6.42 -6.25 6.77
N THR A 129 7.36 -5.33 6.60
CA THR A 129 7.20 -4.15 5.74
C THR A 129 8.17 -4.25 4.59
N LEU A 130 7.64 -4.14 3.37
CA LEU A 130 8.39 -4.22 2.12
C LEU A 130 8.30 -2.90 1.35
N LEU A 131 9.39 -2.54 0.65
CA LEU A 131 9.48 -1.41 -0.25
C LEU A 131 9.94 -1.88 -1.62
N TRP A 132 9.21 -1.54 -2.68
CA TRP A 132 9.63 -1.79 -4.06
C TRP A 132 10.58 -0.71 -4.56
N MET A 133 11.76 -1.11 -5.02
CA MET A 133 12.81 -0.20 -5.50
C MET A 133 12.79 0.03 -7.01
N GLY A 134 11.82 -0.59 -7.71
CA GLY A 134 11.71 -0.52 -9.16
C GLY A 134 12.20 -1.78 -9.89
N THR A 135 13.04 -2.58 -9.23
CA THR A 135 13.55 -3.87 -9.71
C THR A 135 13.39 -4.98 -8.68
N ASP A 136 13.44 -4.65 -7.39
CA ASP A 136 13.45 -5.60 -6.30
C ASP A 136 12.62 -5.09 -5.11
N TRP A 137 12.06 -6.02 -4.34
CA TRP A 137 11.54 -5.75 -3.02
C TRP A 137 12.66 -5.71 -1.98
N VAL A 138 12.61 -4.75 -1.08
CA VAL A 138 13.51 -4.63 0.07
C VAL A 138 12.69 -4.78 1.34
N VAL A 139 13.15 -5.63 2.25
CA VAL A 139 12.57 -5.73 3.59
C VAL A 139 13.04 -4.53 4.41
N ILE A 140 12.11 -3.66 4.78
CA ILE A 140 12.39 -2.49 5.64
C ILE A 140 12.41 -2.91 7.10
N SER A 141 11.50 -3.79 7.51
CA SER A 141 11.44 -4.28 8.89
C SER A 141 10.72 -5.61 8.99
N TYR A 142 11.16 -6.40 9.96
CA TYR A 142 10.40 -7.51 10.53
C TYR A 142 9.84 -7.08 11.89
N GLY A 143 8.59 -7.40 12.19
CA GLY A 143 7.96 -7.18 13.48
C GLY A 143 7.65 -8.49 14.18
N SER A 144 7.90 -8.54 15.49
CA SER A 144 7.53 -9.65 16.40
C SER A 144 8.09 -11.04 16.07
N GLY A 145 9.19 -11.15 15.32
CA GLY A 145 9.87 -12.43 15.12
C GLY A 145 9.66 -13.11 13.76
N ALA A 146 8.95 -12.49 12.82
CA ALA A 146 8.92 -12.97 11.44
C ALA A 146 10.35 -13.16 10.91
N THR A 147 10.62 -14.26 10.24
CA THR A 147 11.95 -14.63 9.76
C THR A 147 11.94 -14.85 8.25
N GLY A 148 13.03 -14.45 7.63
CA GLY A 148 13.23 -14.70 6.20
C GLY A 148 14.29 -15.80 5.98
N THR A 149 14.10 -16.58 4.94
CA THR A 149 15.08 -17.57 4.45
C THR A 149 15.44 -17.30 3.00
N ASN A 150 16.72 -17.49 2.69
CA ASN A 150 17.22 -17.44 1.30
C ASN A 150 16.99 -18.78 0.61
#